data_b8db0104fa2aed9644b409da2ed739d6
#
_entry.id   b8db0104fa2aed9644b409da2ed739d6
#
_cell.length_a   1.000
_cell.length_b   1.000
_cell.length_c   1.000
_cell.angle_alpha   90.00
_cell.angle_beta   90.00
_cell.angle_gamma   90.00
#
_symmetry.space_group_name_H-M   'P 1'
#
loop_
_entity.id
_entity.type
_entity.pdbx_description
1 polymer ?
#
loop_
_entity_poly.entity_id
_entity_poly.type
_entity_poly.pdbx_seq_one_letter_code
_entity_poly.pdbx_strand_id
1 'polypeptide(L)'
;SSNYDSTHRYSFQEWLCIIYNNLLFGTFGFTMKLGGDIELTLDEFLNYMDSGKEVIAGSEVHQCMCALSGEAIRLTMELNGSYHTAGEIVSLMRQITGRQVDDSFALFPPFNTDCGKNLRIGKNVFFNSGVKIQDQGGVTIEDGVLIGHNVVIATLDHSLDPSHRGNMIPAPIHIGQNVWIGANATICKGVTIGNGAVIAAGAVVTTDVPENTVYGGVPAKLIK
;
A
#
# COMPACT_ATOMS: atom_id res chain seq x y z
N SER A 1 -36.04 14.91 20.17
CA SER A 1 -36.08 13.55 19.57
C SER A 1 -35.98 13.65 18.07
N SER A 2 -34.78 13.55 17.54
CA SER A 2 -34.55 13.44 16.11
C SER A 2 -33.84 12.11 15.86
N ASN A 3 -34.57 11.17 15.25
CA ASN A 3 -34.08 9.89 14.80
C ASN A 3 -33.03 10.10 13.73
N TYR A 4 -31.79 9.73 14.00
CA TYR A 4 -30.77 9.57 12.98
C TYR A 4 -30.99 8.19 12.33
N ASP A 5 -31.46 8.19 11.09
CA ASP A 5 -31.65 7.00 10.29
C ASP A 5 -30.28 6.58 9.71
N SER A 6 -29.73 5.47 10.22
CA SER A 6 -28.39 4.96 9.92
C SER A 6 -28.33 4.02 8.70
N THR A 7 -29.25 4.16 7.71
CA THR A 7 -29.39 3.21 6.60
C THR A 7 -28.97 3.74 5.22
N HIS A 8 -28.19 4.79 5.11
CA HIS A 8 -27.65 5.16 3.81
C HIS A 8 -26.47 4.27 3.44
N ARG A 9 -26.77 3.15 2.76
CA ARG A 9 -25.78 2.35 2.03
C ARG A 9 -25.43 3.12 0.75
N TYR A 10 -24.24 3.73 0.72
CA TYR A 10 -23.71 4.31 -0.51
C TYR A 10 -23.60 3.22 -1.59
N SER A 11 -24.13 3.49 -2.79
CA SER A 11 -23.89 2.64 -3.94
C SER A 11 -22.41 2.70 -4.36
N PHE A 12 -21.93 1.67 -5.07
CA PHE A 12 -20.55 1.65 -5.59
C PHE A 12 -20.22 2.88 -6.45
N GLN A 13 -21.22 3.47 -7.13
CA GLN A 13 -21.06 4.69 -7.94
C GLN A 13 -20.96 5.96 -7.08
N GLU A 14 -21.70 6.07 -6.01
CA GLU A 14 -21.55 7.17 -5.04
C GLU A 14 -20.19 7.11 -4.36
N TRP A 15 -19.67 5.89 -4.15
CA TRP A 15 -18.33 5.63 -3.63
C TRP A 15 -17.23 6.19 -4.54
N LEU A 16 -17.32 5.95 -5.86
CA LEU A 16 -16.41 6.52 -6.86
C LEU A 16 -16.52 8.06 -6.95
N CYS A 17 -17.70 8.64 -6.80
CA CYS A 17 -17.90 10.09 -6.80
C CYS A 17 -17.23 10.79 -5.61
N ILE A 18 -17.20 10.17 -4.44
CA ILE A 18 -16.52 10.74 -3.25
C ILE A 18 -15.01 10.81 -3.48
N ILE A 19 -14.42 9.79 -4.11
CA ILE A 19 -12.99 9.77 -4.47
C ILE A 19 -12.66 10.89 -5.48
N TYR A 20 -13.49 11.09 -6.51
CA TYR A 20 -13.23 12.08 -7.56
C TYR A 20 -13.45 13.54 -7.13
N ASN A 21 -14.39 13.81 -6.24
CA ASN A 21 -14.70 15.19 -5.81
C ASN A 21 -13.68 15.78 -4.82
N ASN A 22 -12.87 14.95 -4.14
CA ASN A 22 -11.81 15.41 -3.23
C ASN A 22 -10.48 15.74 -3.92
N LEU A 23 -10.37 15.52 -5.24
CA LEU A 23 -9.16 15.81 -6.03
C LEU A 23 -8.90 17.31 -6.29
N LEU A 24 -9.77 18.25 -5.85
CA LEU A 24 -9.73 19.63 -6.30
C LEU A 24 -9.12 20.67 -5.35
N PHE A 25 -8.71 20.32 -4.12
CA PHE A 25 -8.16 21.33 -3.21
C PHE A 25 -6.85 20.88 -2.56
N GLY A 26 -5.75 21.50 -3.03
CA GLY A 26 -4.41 21.36 -2.42
C GLY A 26 -4.20 22.33 -1.25
N THR A 27 -3.40 21.97 -0.32
CA THR A 27 -2.19 22.63 0.20
C THR A 27 -1.87 22.24 1.64
N PHE A 28 -0.63 21.98 1.88
CA PHE A 28 0.21 21.85 3.06
C PHE A 28 -0.38 22.20 4.44
N GLY A 29 -0.32 21.20 5.34
CA GLY A 29 -0.62 21.28 6.76
C GLY A 29 -1.59 20.15 7.12
N PHE A 30 -1.08 18.96 7.51
CA PHE A 30 -1.90 17.78 7.71
C PHE A 30 -2.79 17.87 8.96
N THR A 31 -3.86 18.64 8.83
CA THR A 31 -5.14 18.32 9.46
C THR A 31 -6.11 18.14 8.28
N MET A 32 -6.41 16.90 7.92
CA MET A 32 -7.37 16.61 6.85
C MET A 32 -8.76 17.03 7.31
N LYS A 33 -9.21 18.23 6.96
CA LYS A 33 -10.64 18.56 6.96
C LYS A 33 -11.27 17.96 5.69
N LEU A 34 -11.61 16.70 5.76
CA LEU A 34 -12.60 16.12 4.85
C LEU A 34 -13.96 16.67 5.23
N GLY A 35 -14.76 17.17 4.27
CA GLY A 35 -16.00 17.91 4.50
C GLY A 35 -16.94 17.22 5.51
N GLY A 36 -16.87 17.66 6.78
CA GLY A 36 -17.48 17.10 7.96
C GLY A 36 -16.42 16.92 9.04
N ASP A 37 -16.74 17.01 10.33
CA ASP A 37 -15.86 17.06 11.49
C ASP A 37 -15.01 15.78 11.74
N ILE A 38 -14.23 15.33 10.73
CA ILE A 38 -13.32 14.19 10.87
C ILE A 38 -11.94 14.73 11.28
N GLU A 39 -11.54 14.46 12.50
CA GLU A 39 -10.23 14.84 13.08
C GLU A 39 -9.33 13.61 13.29
N LEU A 40 -9.25 12.68 12.32
CA LEU A 40 -8.27 11.60 12.41
C LEU A 40 -6.94 12.07 11.82
N THR A 41 -5.92 12.15 12.65
CA THR A 41 -4.56 12.46 12.20
C THR A 41 -3.95 11.28 11.44
N LEU A 42 -2.91 11.55 10.62
CA LEU A 42 -2.16 10.50 9.92
C LEU A 42 -1.61 9.45 10.91
N ASP A 43 -1.07 9.88 12.04
CA ASP A 43 -0.49 8.97 13.03
C ASP A 43 -1.56 8.08 13.67
N GLU A 44 -2.75 8.61 13.98
CA GLU A 44 -3.88 7.83 14.49
C GLU A 44 -4.36 6.81 13.45
N PHE A 45 -4.45 7.21 12.17
CA PHE A 45 -4.78 6.30 11.07
C PHE A 45 -3.74 5.17 10.97
N LEU A 46 -2.44 5.49 10.91
CA LEU A 46 -1.38 4.50 10.80
C LEU A 46 -1.37 3.54 12.00
N ASN A 47 -1.53 4.06 13.22
CA ASN A 47 -1.64 3.25 14.43
C ASN A 47 -2.86 2.32 14.41
N TYR A 48 -4.00 2.79 13.86
CA TYR A 48 -5.18 1.94 13.70
C TYR A 48 -4.89 0.79 12.72
N MET A 49 -4.31 1.09 11.57
CA MET A 49 -3.98 0.09 10.54
C MET A 49 -2.94 -0.92 11.05
N ASP A 50 -1.91 -0.46 11.73
CA ASP A 50 -0.86 -1.31 12.32
C ASP A 50 -1.41 -2.20 13.47
N SER A 51 -2.55 -1.84 14.09
CA SER A 51 -3.21 -2.67 15.10
C SER A 51 -3.89 -3.93 14.55
N GLY A 52 -4.03 -4.04 13.23
CA GLY A 52 -4.72 -5.16 12.57
C GLY A 52 -6.24 -5.19 12.77
N LYS A 53 -6.84 -4.12 13.32
CA LYS A 53 -8.29 -4.03 13.52
C LYS A 53 -9.01 -3.92 12.18
N GLU A 54 -10.19 -4.54 12.11
CA GLU A 54 -11.06 -4.47 10.94
C GLU A 54 -11.48 -3.02 10.67
N VAL A 55 -11.28 -2.57 9.43
CA VAL A 55 -11.76 -1.28 8.94
C VAL A 55 -13.20 -1.45 8.48
N ILE A 56 -14.13 -0.83 9.21
CA ILE A 56 -15.55 -0.88 8.88
C ILE A 56 -15.84 0.06 7.71
N ALA A 57 -16.52 -0.44 6.69
CA ALA A 57 -16.92 0.35 5.53
C ALA A 57 -17.74 1.57 5.96
N GLY A 58 -17.38 2.76 5.45
CA GLY A 58 -18.03 4.03 5.79
C GLY A 58 -17.59 4.65 7.13
N SER A 59 -16.76 3.96 7.94
CA SER A 59 -16.21 4.54 9.18
C SER A 59 -15.26 5.70 8.88
N GLU A 60 -14.90 6.46 9.91
CA GLU A 60 -13.94 7.56 9.85
C GLU A 60 -12.56 7.10 9.34
N VAL A 61 -12.08 5.94 9.82
CA VAL A 61 -10.84 5.31 9.33
C VAL A 61 -10.92 4.99 7.85
N HIS A 62 -12.07 4.45 7.39
CA HIS A 62 -12.29 4.16 5.97
C HIS A 62 -12.30 5.42 5.10
N GLN A 63 -12.91 6.51 5.58
CA GLN A 63 -12.91 7.80 4.87
C GLN A 63 -11.50 8.40 4.80
N CYS A 64 -10.73 8.33 5.89
CA CYS A 64 -9.33 8.74 5.91
C CYS A 64 -8.49 7.93 4.91
N MET A 65 -8.70 6.60 4.86
CA MET A 65 -8.05 5.71 3.90
C MET A 65 -8.35 6.12 2.44
N CYS A 66 -9.61 6.43 2.12
CA CYS A 66 -9.99 6.88 0.77
C CYS A 66 -9.31 8.20 0.39
N ALA A 67 -9.20 9.14 1.32
CA ALA A 67 -8.54 10.42 1.07
C ALA A 67 -7.04 10.26 0.82
N LEU A 68 -6.35 9.42 1.61
CA LEU A 68 -4.94 9.08 1.39
C LEU A 68 -4.73 8.39 0.04
N SER A 69 -5.67 7.50 -0.37
CA SER A 69 -5.63 6.88 -1.69
C SER A 69 -5.76 7.90 -2.82
N GLY A 70 -6.61 8.92 -2.66
CA GLY A 70 -6.72 10.02 -3.62
C GLY A 70 -5.41 10.80 -3.78
N GLU A 71 -4.71 11.08 -2.68
CA GLU A 71 -3.39 11.71 -2.72
C GLU A 71 -2.33 10.81 -3.40
N ALA A 72 -2.31 9.52 -3.05
CA ALA A 72 -1.41 8.55 -3.66
C ALA A 72 -1.62 8.44 -5.18
N ILE A 73 -2.88 8.39 -5.65
CA ILE A 73 -3.22 8.41 -7.07
C ILE A 73 -2.66 9.65 -7.75
N ARG A 74 -2.87 10.84 -7.18
CA ARG A 74 -2.36 12.09 -7.76
C ARG A 74 -0.84 12.07 -7.91
N LEU A 75 -0.10 11.65 -6.88
CA LEU A 75 1.36 11.61 -6.88
C LEU A 75 1.91 10.52 -7.82
N THR A 76 1.26 9.35 -7.85
CA THR A 76 1.67 8.27 -8.77
C THR A 76 1.35 8.59 -10.22
N MET A 77 0.28 9.34 -10.52
CA MET A 77 0.02 9.87 -11.87
C MET A 77 1.12 10.85 -12.31
N GLU A 78 1.61 11.71 -11.42
CA GLU A 78 2.75 12.59 -11.69
C GLU A 78 4.00 11.78 -11.99
N LEU A 79 4.34 10.81 -11.13
CA LEU A 79 5.49 9.92 -11.29
C LEU A 79 5.44 9.13 -12.62
N ASN A 80 4.26 8.68 -13.02
CA ASN A 80 4.08 7.79 -14.18
C ASN A 80 3.81 8.55 -15.49
N GLY A 81 3.47 9.84 -15.42
CA GLY A 81 2.95 10.60 -16.56
C GLY A 81 4.02 11.21 -17.47
N SER A 82 5.27 11.26 -17.03
CA SER A 82 6.37 11.84 -17.79
C SER A 82 7.70 11.19 -17.44
N TYR A 83 8.75 11.51 -18.20
CA TYR A 83 10.11 11.11 -17.87
C TYR A 83 10.62 11.91 -16.66
N HIS A 84 11.26 11.20 -15.73
CA HIS A 84 11.93 11.77 -14.57
C HIS A 84 13.37 11.25 -14.47
N THR A 85 14.28 12.08 -14.02
CA THR A 85 15.62 11.67 -13.62
C THR A 85 15.58 10.85 -12.34
N ALA A 86 16.64 10.12 -12.02
CA ALA A 86 16.73 9.33 -10.79
C ALA A 86 16.47 10.18 -9.52
N GLY A 87 17.03 11.41 -9.47
CA GLY A 87 16.83 12.31 -8.34
C GLY A 87 15.39 12.82 -8.20
N GLU A 88 14.71 13.07 -9.33
CA GLU A 88 13.28 13.44 -9.32
C GLU A 88 12.41 12.28 -8.87
N ILE A 89 12.71 11.04 -9.29
CA ILE A 89 12.03 9.83 -8.81
C ILE A 89 12.14 9.71 -7.29
N VAL A 90 13.36 9.84 -6.74
CA VAL A 90 13.57 9.80 -5.28
C VAL A 90 12.78 10.92 -4.58
N SER A 91 12.77 12.13 -5.15
CA SER A 91 12.00 13.26 -4.60
C SER A 91 10.50 12.99 -4.59
N LEU A 92 9.93 12.42 -5.66
CA LEU A 92 8.53 12.04 -5.75
C LEU A 92 8.20 10.90 -4.77
N MET A 93 9.08 9.92 -4.62
CA MET A 93 8.91 8.85 -3.63
C MET A 93 8.93 9.37 -2.19
N ARG A 94 9.73 10.39 -1.87
CA ARG A 94 9.67 11.09 -0.57
C ARG A 94 8.33 11.78 -0.34
N GLN A 95 7.74 12.37 -1.37
CA GLN A 95 6.39 12.97 -1.28
C GLN A 95 5.32 11.89 -1.11
N ILE A 96 5.38 10.81 -1.89
CA ILE A 96 4.46 9.68 -1.81
C ILE A 96 4.48 9.08 -0.40
N THR A 97 5.67 8.75 0.11
CA THR A 97 5.81 8.09 1.41
C THR A 97 5.66 9.03 2.61
N GLY A 98 5.88 10.34 2.41
CA GLY A 98 5.98 11.29 3.51
C GLY A 98 7.20 11.03 4.41
N ARG A 99 8.18 10.25 3.94
CA ARG A 99 9.37 9.80 4.67
C ARG A 99 10.64 10.05 3.88
N GLN A 100 11.79 9.95 4.56
CA GLN A 100 13.07 9.93 3.87
C GLN A 100 13.20 8.62 3.08
N VAL A 101 13.52 8.75 1.79
CA VAL A 101 13.93 7.67 0.92
C VAL A 101 15.38 7.91 0.56
N ASP A 102 16.22 6.90 0.70
CA ASP A 102 17.67 7.00 0.46
C ASP A 102 17.96 7.28 -1.02
N ASP A 103 19.01 8.04 -1.31
CA ASP A 103 19.39 8.39 -2.68
C ASP A 103 19.82 7.19 -3.53
N SER A 104 20.13 6.06 -2.90
CA SER A 104 20.41 4.79 -3.58
C SER A 104 19.17 4.05 -4.09
N PHE A 105 17.96 4.52 -3.75
CA PHE A 105 16.72 3.94 -4.26
C PHE A 105 16.59 4.16 -5.76
N ALA A 106 16.15 3.11 -6.48
CA ALA A 106 15.89 3.20 -7.90
C ALA A 106 14.52 2.58 -8.26
N LEU A 107 13.86 3.18 -9.25
CA LEU A 107 12.56 2.74 -9.72
C LEU A 107 12.43 2.94 -11.23
N PHE A 108 11.85 1.95 -11.91
CA PHE A 108 11.38 2.09 -13.28
C PHE A 108 9.87 2.23 -13.31
N PRO A 109 9.32 3.37 -13.74
CA PRO A 109 7.87 3.56 -13.88
C PRO A 109 7.23 2.55 -14.87
N PRO A 110 5.92 2.26 -14.75
CA PRO A 110 5.01 2.83 -13.74
C PRO A 110 5.13 2.14 -12.37
N PHE A 111 4.81 2.91 -11.32
CA PHE A 111 4.65 2.45 -9.95
C PHE A 111 3.30 2.92 -9.42
N ASN A 112 2.61 2.10 -8.63
CA ASN A 112 1.36 2.48 -8.00
C ASN A 112 1.35 2.04 -6.52
N THR A 113 0.78 2.88 -5.68
CA THR A 113 0.53 2.56 -4.28
C THR A 113 -0.81 3.14 -3.86
N ASP A 114 -1.46 2.51 -2.87
CA ASP A 114 -2.81 2.89 -2.46
C ASP A 114 -2.81 3.94 -1.32
N CYS A 115 -1.69 4.11 -0.60
CA CYS A 115 -1.54 5.08 0.46
C CYS A 115 -0.18 5.79 0.38
N GLY A 116 0.89 5.05 0.22
CA GLY A 116 2.27 5.51 0.27
C GLY A 116 2.77 5.76 1.69
N LYS A 117 1.94 6.30 2.58
CA LYS A 117 2.34 6.78 3.93
C LYS A 117 2.70 5.62 4.89
N ASN A 118 2.23 4.39 4.62
CA ASN A 118 2.60 3.21 5.41
C ASN A 118 3.63 2.31 4.69
N LEU A 119 4.36 2.87 3.73
CA LEU A 119 5.47 2.23 3.04
C LEU A 119 6.80 2.72 3.60
N ARG A 120 7.64 1.79 4.06
CA ARG A 120 9.01 2.02 4.55
C ARG A 120 10.00 1.33 3.63
N ILE A 121 10.98 2.09 3.11
CA ILE A 121 11.95 1.61 2.11
C ILE A 121 13.37 1.81 2.65
N GLY A 122 14.15 0.75 2.65
CA GLY A 122 15.57 0.74 3.01
C GLY A 122 16.49 1.29 1.91
N LYS A 123 17.78 1.08 2.07
CA LYS A 123 18.83 1.50 1.13
C LYS A 123 19.04 0.48 0.02
N ASN A 124 19.53 0.94 -1.13
CA ASN A 124 19.83 0.08 -2.28
C ASN A 124 18.64 -0.79 -2.72
N VAL A 125 17.41 -0.30 -2.56
CA VAL A 125 16.19 -0.97 -2.99
C VAL A 125 15.89 -0.60 -4.43
N PHE A 126 15.50 -1.59 -5.23
CA PHE A 126 15.12 -1.39 -6.62
C PHE A 126 13.72 -1.93 -6.90
N PHE A 127 12.88 -1.09 -7.50
CA PHE A 127 11.56 -1.47 -8.03
C PHE A 127 11.60 -1.47 -9.55
N ASN A 128 11.29 -2.61 -10.15
CA ASN A 128 11.13 -2.69 -11.60
C ASN A 128 9.74 -2.17 -12.04
N SER A 129 9.56 -1.99 -13.33
CA SER A 129 8.33 -1.44 -13.91
C SER A 129 7.09 -2.26 -13.56
N GLY A 130 6.01 -1.59 -13.22
CA GLY A 130 4.71 -2.18 -12.95
C GLY A 130 4.50 -2.68 -11.50
N VAL A 131 5.40 -2.38 -10.58
CA VAL A 131 5.21 -2.71 -9.15
C VAL A 131 4.00 -1.98 -8.59
N LYS A 132 3.15 -2.73 -7.85
CA LYS A 132 1.93 -2.24 -7.21
C LYS A 132 1.94 -2.63 -5.74
N ILE A 133 1.77 -1.65 -4.86
CA ILE A 133 1.80 -1.87 -3.41
C ILE A 133 0.53 -1.31 -2.79
N GLN A 134 -0.30 -2.19 -2.24
CA GLN A 134 -1.40 -1.81 -1.37
C GLN A 134 -0.86 -1.75 0.05
N ASP A 135 -0.39 -0.59 0.48
CA ASP A 135 0.42 -0.41 1.69
C ASP A 135 -0.37 0.04 2.92
N GLN A 136 -1.69 0.18 2.87
CA GLN A 136 -2.48 0.68 4.00
C GLN A 136 -2.23 -0.13 5.29
N GLY A 137 -2.08 -1.45 5.20
CA GLY A 137 -1.78 -2.33 6.35
C GLY A 137 -0.31 -2.36 6.78
N GLY A 138 0.55 -1.56 6.13
CA GLY A 138 1.97 -1.47 6.43
C GLY A 138 2.85 -2.39 5.57
N VAL A 139 3.83 -1.80 4.88
CA VAL A 139 4.87 -2.52 4.13
C VAL A 139 6.23 -2.01 4.55
N THR A 140 7.08 -2.91 5.02
CA THR A 140 8.48 -2.62 5.31
C THR A 140 9.36 -3.41 4.35
N ILE A 141 10.23 -2.70 3.63
CA ILE A 141 11.19 -3.26 2.68
C ILE A 141 12.57 -2.86 3.17
N GLU A 142 13.38 -3.83 3.56
CA GLU A 142 14.72 -3.60 4.08
C GLU A 142 15.75 -3.36 2.97
N ASP A 143 17.03 -3.22 3.37
CA ASP A 143 18.12 -2.85 2.48
C ASP A 143 18.40 -3.93 1.42
N GLY A 144 18.77 -3.50 0.21
CA GLY A 144 19.23 -4.36 -0.88
C GLY A 144 18.16 -5.20 -1.57
N VAL A 145 16.88 -4.93 -1.33
CA VAL A 145 15.76 -5.69 -1.93
C VAL A 145 15.61 -5.36 -3.41
N LEU A 146 15.45 -6.41 -4.22
CA LEU A 146 15.17 -6.30 -5.66
C LEU A 146 13.76 -6.80 -5.96
N ILE A 147 12.90 -5.93 -6.48
CA ILE A 147 11.51 -6.25 -6.84
C ILE A 147 11.35 -6.26 -8.36
N GLY A 148 10.97 -7.41 -8.91
CA GLY A 148 10.78 -7.65 -10.33
C GLY A 148 9.54 -6.95 -10.91
N HIS A 149 9.41 -7.01 -12.25
CA HIS A 149 8.29 -6.42 -12.98
C HIS A 149 6.93 -6.94 -12.51
N ASN A 150 5.95 -6.04 -12.44
CA ASN A 150 4.54 -6.36 -12.15
C ASN A 150 4.31 -7.10 -10.83
N VAL A 151 5.22 -7.02 -9.87
CA VAL A 151 5.00 -7.59 -8.53
C VAL A 151 3.87 -6.84 -7.85
N VAL A 152 2.99 -7.60 -7.18
CA VAL A 152 1.89 -7.08 -6.35
C VAL A 152 2.17 -7.41 -4.89
N ILE A 153 2.08 -6.41 -4.02
CA ILE A 153 2.18 -6.54 -2.56
C ILE A 153 0.88 -6.02 -1.98
N ALA A 154 0.08 -6.88 -1.33
CA ALA A 154 -1.25 -6.55 -0.87
C ALA A 154 -1.40 -6.81 0.63
N THR A 155 -1.68 -5.75 1.41
CA THR A 155 -1.77 -5.81 2.87
C THR A 155 -3.20 -5.89 3.41
N LEU A 156 -4.22 -5.90 2.53
CA LEU A 156 -5.63 -5.94 2.91
C LEU A 156 -6.35 -7.13 2.27
N ASP A 157 -7.27 -7.73 3.02
CA ASP A 157 -8.35 -8.55 2.48
C ASP A 157 -9.71 -7.92 2.83
N HIS A 158 -10.71 -8.15 1.99
CA HIS A 158 -12.09 -7.88 2.35
C HIS A 158 -12.66 -8.97 3.27
N SER A 159 -13.66 -8.60 4.09
CA SER A 159 -14.39 -9.57 4.90
C SER A 159 -14.93 -10.72 4.04
N LEU A 160 -14.82 -11.95 4.51
CA LEU A 160 -15.37 -13.13 3.83
C LEU A 160 -16.89 -13.19 3.94
N ASP A 161 -17.50 -12.51 4.91
CA ASP A 161 -18.94 -12.38 5.02
C ASP A 161 -19.49 -11.46 3.90
N PRO A 162 -20.35 -11.95 3.01
CA PRO A 162 -20.91 -11.14 1.93
C PRO A 162 -21.70 -9.92 2.42
N SER A 163 -22.31 -9.98 3.60
CA SER A 163 -23.05 -8.85 4.18
C SER A 163 -22.14 -7.73 4.68
N HIS A 164 -20.87 -8.03 4.94
CA HIS A 164 -19.85 -7.10 5.41
C HIS A 164 -18.66 -7.01 4.44
N ARG A 165 -18.87 -7.34 3.16
CA ARG A 165 -17.80 -7.40 2.14
C ARG A 165 -17.01 -6.09 1.98
N GLY A 166 -17.63 -4.95 2.29
CA GLY A 166 -16.97 -3.65 2.28
C GLY A 166 -15.94 -3.43 3.39
N ASN A 167 -15.99 -4.25 4.46
CA ASN A 167 -15.00 -4.17 5.54
C ASN A 167 -13.67 -4.76 5.08
N MET A 168 -12.58 -4.25 5.64
CA MET A 168 -11.22 -4.67 5.28
C MET A 168 -10.42 -5.05 6.52
N ILE A 169 -9.56 -6.05 6.37
CA ILE A 169 -8.74 -6.59 7.45
C ILE A 169 -7.27 -6.41 7.07
N PRO A 170 -6.56 -5.43 7.67
CA PRO A 170 -5.15 -5.20 7.41
C PRO A 170 -4.26 -6.23 8.09
N ALA A 171 -3.13 -6.55 7.46
CA ALA A 171 -2.00 -7.17 8.12
C ALA A 171 -0.70 -6.76 7.41
N PRO A 172 0.36 -6.39 8.17
CA PRO A 172 1.58 -5.86 7.61
C PRO A 172 2.37 -6.92 6.85
N ILE A 173 3.16 -6.45 5.88
CA ILE A 173 4.12 -7.27 5.13
C ILE A 173 5.52 -6.78 5.46
N HIS A 174 6.42 -7.71 5.76
CA HIS A 174 7.83 -7.43 6.01
C HIS A 174 8.71 -8.17 5.01
N ILE A 175 9.59 -7.45 4.33
CA ILE A 175 10.54 -7.98 3.35
C ILE A 175 11.94 -7.70 3.86
N GLY A 176 12.65 -8.75 4.25
CA GLY A 176 13.98 -8.70 4.84
C GLY A 176 15.08 -8.28 3.85
N GLN A 177 16.29 -8.15 4.37
CA GLN A 177 17.45 -7.67 3.61
C GLN A 177 17.82 -8.59 2.45
N ASN A 178 18.24 -7.98 1.32
CA ASN A 178 18.73 -8.69 0.14
C ASN A 178 17.76 -9.73 -0.44
N VAL A 179 16.45 -9.57 -0.22
CA VAL A 179 15.42 -10.41 -0.83
C VAL A 179 15.32 -10.09 -2.32
N TRP A 180 15.16 -11.12 -3.14
CA TRP A 180 14.83 -10.98 -4.54
C TRP A 180 13.42 -11.52 -4.82
N ILE A 181 12.52 -10.65 -5.30
CA ILE A 181 11.17 -11.02 -5.71
C ILE A 181 11.11 -11.04 -7.24
N GLY A 182 10.89 -12.22 -7.81
CA GLY A 182 10.77 -12.44 -9.26
C GLY A 182 9.53 -11.78 -9.85
N ALA A 183 9.56 -11.52 -11.15
CA ALA A 183 8.48 -10.85 -11.89
C ALA A 183 7.12 -11.53 -11.71
N ASN A 184 6.04 -10.73 -11.69
CA ASN A 184 4.65 -11.19 -11.55
C ASN A 184 4.35 -11.99 -10.26
N ALA A 185 5.20 -11.95 -9.24
CA ALA A 185 4.88 -12.54 -7.96
C ALA A 185 3.84 -11.69 -7.22
N THR A 186 3.03 -12.36 -6.37
CA THR A 186 2.07 -11.73 -5.49
C THR A 186 2.41 -12.07 -4.04
N ILE A 187 2.57 -11.06 -3.19
CA ILE A 187 2.80 -11.21 -1.75
C ILE A 187 1.51 -10.83 -1.03
N CYS A 188 0.92 -11.80 -0.33
CA CYS A 188 -0.33 -11.60 0.38
C CYS A 188 -0.10 -11.02 1.78
N LYS A 189 -1.16 -10.45 2.36
CA LYS A 189 -1.12 -9.77 3.66
C LYS A 189 -0.54 -10.66 4.77
N GLY A 190 0.13 -10.03 5.72
CA GLY A 190 0.67 -10.66 6.93
C GLY A 190 1.92 -11.50 6.70
N VAL A 191 2.47 -11.53 5.48
CA VAL A 191 3.65 -12.35 5.15
C VAL A 191 4.93 -11.65 5.58
N THR A 192 5.81 -12.43 6.21
CA THR A 192 7.23 -12.08 6.44
C THR A 192 8.12 -12.88 5.50
N ILE A 193 8.98 -12.17 4.73
CA ILE A 193 10.00 -12.79 3.87
C ILE A 193 11.36 -12.57 4.53
N GLY A 194 12.02 -13.67 4.93
CA GLY A 194 13.32 -13.64 5.62
C GLY A 194 14.46 -13.17 4.73
N ASN A 195 15.54 -12.72 5.36
CA ASN A 195 16.71 -12.16 4.70
C ASN A 195 17.28 -13.11 3.63
N GLY A 196 17.68 -12.57 2.49
CA GLY A 196 18.31 -13.33 1.40
C GLY A 196 17.39 -14.33 0.70
N ALA A 197 16.09 -14.36 1.03
CA ALA A 197 15.15 -15.24 0.35
C ALA A 197 14.93 -14.83 -1.10
N VAL A 198 14.55 -15.80 -1.93
CA VAL A 198 14.19 -15.59 -3.33
C VAL A 198 12.76 -16.05 -3.57
N ILE A 199 11.93 -15.18 -4.11
CA ILE A 199 10.59 -15.52 -4.59
C ILE A 199 10.64 -15.71 -6.09
N ALA A 200 10.32 -16.90 -6.58
CA ALA A 200 10.32 -17.20 -8.01
C ALA A 200 9.26 -16.39 -8.76
N ALA A 201 9.52 -16.12 -10.03
CA ALA A 201 8.56 -15.42 -10.88
C ALA A 201 7.19 -16.11 -10.92
N GLY A 202 6.11 -15.32 -10.87
CA GLY A 202 4.74 -15.81 -10.89
C GLY A 202 4.27 -16.51 -9.61
N ALA A 203 5.06 -16.50 -8.53
CA ALA A 203 4.67 -17.11 -7.26
C ALA A 203 3.57 -16.32 -6.54
N VAL A 204 2.69 -17.02 -5.80
CA VAL A 204 1.73 -16.41 -4.87
C VAL A 204 2.10 -16.81 -3.45
N VAL A 205 2.68 -15.87 -2.71
CA VAL A 205 3.18 -16.08 -1.34
C VAL A 205 2.06 -15.78 -0.34
N THR A 206 1.60 -16.81 0.36
CA THR A 206 0.50 -16.76 1.33
C THR A 206 0.92 -17.10 2.76
N THR A 207 2.18 -17.44 2.96
CA THR A 207 2.76 -17.80 4.27
C THR A 207 4.18 -17.27 4.35
N ASP A 208 4.71 -17.16 5.55
CA ASP A 208 6.08 -16.70 5.78
C ASP A 208 7.11 -17.53 5.02
N VAL A 209 8.16 -16.85 4.58
CA VAL A 209 9.28 -17.44 3.84
C VAL A 209 10.54 -17.35 4.70
N PRO A 210 11.17 -18.48 5.05
CA PRO A 210 12.41 -18.47 5.84
C PRO A 210 13.56 -17.79 5.09
N GLU A 211 14.52 -17.29 5.84
CA GLU A 211 15.74 -16.70 5.30
C GLU A 211 16.54 -17.66 4.41
N ASN A 212 17.21 -17.11 3.39
CA ASN A 212 18.09 -17.84 2.47
C ASN A 212 17.44 -19.04 1.76
N THR A 213 16.12 -19.00 1.54
CA THR A 213 15.36 -20.04 0.84
C THR A 213 14.82 -19.53 -0.50
N VAL A 214 14.48 -20.46 -1.38
CA VAL A 214 13.81 -20.19 -2.66
C VAL A 214 12.37 -20.73 -2.61
N TYR A 215 11.38 -19.87 -2.75
CA TYR A 215 9.96 -20.23 -2.79
C TYR A 215 9.35 -19.95 -4.15
N GLY A 216 8.45 -20.82 -4.62
CA GLY A 216 7.77 -20.63 -5.91
C GLY A 216 6.49 -21.44 -6.03
N GLY A 217 5.67 -21.12 -7.05
CA GLY A 217 4.40 -21.76 -7.33
C GLY A 217 3.19 -21.02 -6.75
N VAL A 218 1.99 -21.61 -6.91
CA VAL A 218 0.68 -21.07 -6.48
C VAL A 218 -0.08 -22.19 -5.74
N PRO A 219 -0.21 -22.10 -4.40
CA PRO A 219 0.53 -21.23 -3.49
C PRO A 219 2.02 -21.56 -3.47
N ALA A 220 2.85 -20.56 -3.13
CA ALA A 220 4.30 -20.70 -3.08
C ALA A 220 4.74 -21.73 -2.03
N LYS A 221 5.71 -22.56 -2.39
CA LYS A 221 6.31 -23.60 -1.53
C LYS A 221 7.83 -23.56 -1.67
N LEU A 222 8.51 -24.12 -0.69
CA LEU A 222 9.96 -24.28 -0.72
C LEU A 222 10.40 -25.09 -1.95
N ILE A 223 11.33 -24.51 -2.72
CA ILE A 223 11.98 -25.16 -3.86
C ILE A 223 13.41 -25.57 -3.48
N LYS A 224 14.11 -24.71 -2.74
CA LYS A 224 15.50 -24.90 -2.38
C LYS A 224 15.85 -24.19 -1.06
#